data_23b8a2b7a20d1b1d123d1e65b0013459
#
_entry.id   23b8a2b7a20d1b1d123d1e65b0013459
#
_cell.length_a   1.000
_cell.length_b   1.000
_cell.length_c   1.000
_cell.angle_alpha   90.00
_cell.angle_beta   90.00
_cell.angle_gamma   90.00
#
_symmetry.space_group_name_H-M   'P 1'
#
loop_
_entity.id
_entity.type
_entity.pdbx_description
1 polymer ?
#
loop_
_entity_poly.entity_id
_entity_poly.type
_entity_poly.pdbx_seq_one_letter_code
_entity_poly.pdbx_strand_id
1 'polypeptide(L)'
;MLDVQDITVAYSSNAEPTIEGFHLEMKPGEICSIVGESGSGKTTVIRSILGLLPSGGKVTKGDILFEGESLLQYSKKQWRELRGTQISMIFQDSGAMINPIRKIGSQYVEYIRAHKNISKKMHLIWQ
;
A
#
# COMPACT_ATOMS: atom_id res chain seq x y z
N MET A 1 -13.66 6.94 0.32
CA MET A 1 -12.96 8.18 0.77
C MET A 1 -11.71 7.77 1.54
N LEU A 2 -10.59 8.45 1.32
CA LEU A 2 -9.36 8.28 2.10
C LEU A 2 -9.13 9.56 2.90
N ASP A 3 -8.89 9.43 4.19
CA ASP A 3 -8.60 10.54 5.08
C ASP A 3 -7.38 10.23 5.95
N VAL A 4 -6.31 10.99 5.76
CA VAL A 4 -5.04 10.88 6.49
C VAL A 4 -4.99 12.03 7.48
N GLN A 5 -5.09 11.73 8.76
CA GLN A 5 -5.27 12.70 9.84
C GLN A 5 -3.98 12.91 10.62
N ASP A 6 -3.24 13.97 10.26
CA ASP A 6 -2.06 14.47 10.98
C ASP A 6 -1.03 13.39 11.35
N ILE A 7 -0.76 12.48 10.40
CA ILE A 7 0.14 11.36 10.69
C ILE A 7 1.59 11.82 10.90
N THR A 8 2.20 11.20 11.89
CA THR A 8 3.65 11.26 12.14
C THR A 8 4.22 9.87 11.95
N VAL A 9 5.28 9.74 11.15
CA VAL A 9 5.94 8.47 10.85
C VAL A 9 7.40 8.50 11.26
N ALA A 10 7.81 7.52 12.04
CA ALA A 10 9.19 7.33 12.45
C ALA A 10 9.65 5.88 12.23
N TYR A 11 10.97 5.68 12.04
CA TYR A 11 11.60 4.37 11.85
C TYR A 11 12.27 3.83 13.11
N SER A 12 12.38 4.63 14.14
CA SER A 12 12.86 4.24 15.46
C SER A 12 12.16 5.10 16.50
N SER A 13 11.98 4.58 17.71
CA SER A 13 11.34 5.33 18.81
C SER A 13 12.13 6.59 19.24
N ASN A 14 13.41 6.65 18.90
CA ASN A 14 14.32 7.75 19.29
C ASN A 14 14.83 8.56 18.09
N ALA A 15 14.36 8.27 16.87
CA ALA A 15 14.75 9.02 15.67
C ALA A 15 13.80 10.18 15.43
N GLU A 16 14.30 11.24 14.81
CA GLU A 16 13.44 12.29 14.28
C GLU A 16 12.42 11.71 13.30
N PRO A 17 11.18 12.19 13.32
CA PRO A 17 10.16 11.73 12.40
C PRO A 17 10.57 11.96 10.94
N THR A 18 10.33 10.99 10.08
CA THR A 18 10.49 11.17 8.63
C THR A 18 9.34 11.99 8.05
N ILE A 19 8.17 11.87 8.65
CA ILE A 19 6.96 12.64 8.35
C ILE A 19 6.40 13.16 9.66
N GLU A 20 6.00 14.42 9.69
CA GLU A 20 5.35 15.03 10.84
C GLU A 20 4.11 15.83 10.42
N GLY A 21 2.97 15.51 11.03
CA GLY A 21 1.72 16.24 10.86
C GLY A 21 1.18 16.23 9.42
N PHE A 22 1.38 15.15 8.66
CA PHE A 22 0.86 15.07 7.29
C PHE A 22 -0.65 14.82 7.30
N HIS A 23 -1.37 15.70 6.59
CA HIS A 23 -2.81 15.62 6.41
C HIS A 23 -3.17 15.54 4.93
N LEU A 24 -4.15 14.70 4.59
CA LEU A 24 -4.69 14.55 3.23
C LEU A 24 -6.11 14.01 3.29
N GLU A 25 -7.07 14.70 2.74
CA GLU A 25 -8.42 14.20 2.47
C GLU A 25 -8.59 13.99 0.97
N MET A 26 -9.06 12.80 0.56
CA MET A 26 -9.38 12.47 -0.83
C MET A 26 -10.79 11.90 -0.93
N LYS A 27 -11.61 12.52 -1.77
CA LYS A 27 -12.97 12.07 -2.10
C LYS A 27 -12.97 11.15 -3.31
N PRO A 28 -14.01 10.34 -3.51
CA PRO A 28 -14.16 9.55 -4.73
C PRO A 28 -14.07 10.40 -6.00
N GLY A 29 -13.29 9.93 -6.98
CA GLY A 29 -13.09 10.62 -8.26
C GLY A 29 -12.01 11.70 -8.26
N GLU A 30 -11.39 12.00 -7.12
CA GLU A 30 -10.29 12.97 -7.05
C GLU A 30 -8.94 12.36 -7.44
N ILE A 31 -8.08 13.20 -8.00
CA ILE A 31 -6.67 12.92 -8.27
C ILE A 31 -5.85 13.89 -7.42
N CYS A 32 -4.98 13.34 -6.58
CA CYS A 32 -4.08 14.13 -5.75
C CYS A 32 -2.61 13.86 -6.13
N SER A 33 -1.80 14.91 -6.19
CA SER A 33 -0.37 14.82 -6.42
C SER A 33 0.40 15.27 -5.18
N ILE A 34 1.32 14.43 -4.70
CA ILE A 34 2.24 14.78 -3.62
C ILE A 34 3.56 15.22 -4.23
N VAL A 35 3.89 16.49 -4.09
CA VAL A 35 5.10 17.11 -4.66
C VAL A 35 6.09 17.45 -3.55
N GLY A 36 7.36 17.39 -3.83
CA GLY A 36 8.43 17.73 -2.89
C GLY A 36 9.78 17.21 -3.37
N GLU A 37 10.85 17.64 -2.71
CA GLU A 37 12.23 17.25 -3.03
C GLU A 37 12.48 15.75 -2.83
N SER A 38 13.60 15.25 -3.37
CA SER A 38 14.02 13.87 -3.10
C SER A 38 14.31 13.71 -1.59
N GLY A 39 13.81 12.62 -1.00
CA GLY A 39 13.95 12.39 0.44
C GLY A 39 12.91 13.06 1.33
N SER A 40 12.01 13.91 0.81
CA SER A 40 10.98 14.61 1.61
C SER A 40 9.86 13.70 2.17
N GLY A 41 9.98 12.38 2.06
CA GLY A 41 9.03 11.45 2.67
C GLY A 41 7.82 11.07 1.82
N LYS A 42 7.70 11.51 0.57
CA LYS A 42 6.55 11.17 -0.32
C LYS A 42 6.25 9.67 -0.37
N THR A 43 7.28 8.87 -0.59
CA THR A 43 7.16 7.40 -0.61
C THR A 43 6.76 6.84 0.76
N THR A 44 7.20 7.47 1.85
CA THR A 44 6.84 7.09 3.21
C THR A 44 5.34 7.31 3.45
N VAL A 45 4.78 8.45 3.00
CA VAL A 45 3.33 8.71 3.06
C VAL A 45 2.55 7.61 2.33
N ILE A 46 2.89 7.33 1.07
CA ILE A 46 2.20 6.31 0.28
C ILE A 46 2.30 4.92 0.93
N ARG A 47 3.49 4.56 1.43
CA ARG A 47 3.69 3.28 2.12
C ARG A 47 2.94 3.21 3.45
N SER A 48 2.77 4.32 4.16
CA SER A 48 1.96 4.39 5.38
C SER A 48 0.49 4.06 5.09
N ILE A 49 -0.07 4.69 4.06
CA ILE A 49 -1.46 4.46 3.61
C ILE A 49 -1.68 2.98 3.24
N LEU A 50 -0.68 2.32 2.68
CA LEU A 50 -0.76 0.92 2.26
C LEU A 50 -0.36 -0.08 3.36
N GLY A 51 0.07 0.41 4.54
CA GLY A 51 0.64 -0.46 5.58
C GLY A 51 1.89 -1.23 5.12
N LEU A 52 2.72 -0.60 4.27
CA LEU A 52 3.93 -1.18 3.66
C LEU A 52 5.20 -0.47 4.13
N LEU A 53 5.18 0.13 5.31
CA LEU A 53 6.39 0.71 5.89
C LEU A 53 7.48 -0.37 6.07
N PRO A 54 8.73 -0.08 5.73
CA PRO A 54 9.86 -0.97 5.98
C PRO A 54 10.00 -1.31 7.46
N SER A 55 10.80 -2.34 7.76
CA SER A 55 11.05 -2.77 9.13
C SER A 55 11.46 -1.61 10.05
N GLY A 56 10.81 -1.53 11.20
CA GLY A 56 11.00 -0.44 12.17
C GLY A 56 10.16 0.82 11.91
N GLY A 57 9.58 0.96 10.70
CA GLY A 57 8.70 2.10 10.38
C GLY A 57 7.29 1.91 10.94
N LYS A 58 6.77 2.94 11.58
CA LYS A 58 5.38 2.96 12.09
C LYS A 58 4.82 4.37 12.12
N VAL A 59 3.51 4.46 12.01
CA VAL A 59 2.75 5.67 12.33
C VAL A 59 2.74 5.80 13.86
N THR A 60 3.26 6.89 14.37
CA THR A 60 3.41 7.15 15.81
C THR A 60 2.34 8.09 16.34
N LYS A 61 1.75 8.93 15.47
CA LYS A 61 0.63 9.84 15.78
C LYS A 61 -0.30 9.91 14.57
N GLY A 62 -1.53 10.35 14.84
CA GLY A 62 -2.57 10.49 13.82
C GLY A 62 -3.23 9.18 13.45
N ASP A 63 -4.06 9.18 12.40
CA ASP A 63 -4.74 7.99 11.89
C ASP A 63 -4.85 8.04 10.36
N ILE A 64 -5.15 6.90 9.76
CA ILE A 64 -5.41 6.75 8.33
C ILE A 64 -6.73 6.03 8.19
N LEU A 65 -7.75 6.75 7.74
CA LEU A 65 -9.09 6.21 7.55
C LEU A 65 -9.35 5.90 6.07
N PHE A 66 -9.83 4.72 5.80
CA PHE A 66 -10.34 4.34 4.47
C PHE A 66 -11.79 3.89 4.61
N GLU A 67 -12.68 4.56 3.87
CA GLU A 67 -14.14 4.36 3.99
C GLU A 67 -14.65 4.46 5.45
N GLY A 68 -14.01 5.31 6.27
CA GLY A 68 -14.35 5.54 7.67
C GLY A 68 -13.72 4.55 8.66
N GLU A 69 -12.98 3.55 8.20
CA GLU A 69 -12.31 2.56 9.06
C GLU A 69 -10.81 2.85 9.20
N SER A 70 -10.27 2.77 10.42
CA SER A 70 -8.84 2.97 10.68
C SER A 70 -8.00 1.82 10.13
N LEU A 71 -7.16 2.12 9.15
CA LEU A 71 -6.21 1.17 8.56
C LEU A 71 -5.11 0.75 9.54
N LEU A 72 -4.82 1.57 10.55
CA LEU A 72 -3.79 1.27 11.54
C LEU A 72 -4.17 0.09 12.45
N GLN A 73 -5.47 -0.20 12.54
CA GLN A 73 -6.00 -1.31 13.34
C GLN A 73 -6.19 -2.61 12.55
N TYR A 74 -5.89 -2.59 11.24
CA TYR A 74 -6.14 -3.74 10.38
C TYR A 74 -5.22 -4.91 10.71
N SER A 75 -5.83 -6.08 10.88
CA SER A 75 -5.15 -7.37 10.97
C SER A 75 -4.51 -7.74 9.62
N LYS A 76 -3.57 -8.69 9.64
CA LYS A 76 -2.96 -9.23 8.41
C LYS A 76 -3.99 -9.77 7.41
N LYS A 77 -5.13 -10.29 7.88
CA LYS A 77 -6.22 -10.79 7.04
C LYS A 77 -6.93 -9.64 6.33
N GLN A 78 -7.32 -8.60 7.05
CA GLN A 78 -7.98 -7.41 6.49
C GLN A 78 -7.08 -6.70 5.47
N TRP A 79 -5.79 -6.55 5.75
CA TRP A 79 -4.83 -6.02 4.80
C TRP A 79 -4.73 -6.84 3.51
N ARG A 80 -4.79 -8.18 3.59
CA ARG A 80 -4.78 -9.04 2.40
C ARG A 80 -6.04 -8.89 1.56
N GLU A 81 -7.18 -8.69 2.20
CA GLU A 81 -8.46 -8.47 1.53
C GLU A 81 -8.55 -7.08 0.88
N LEU A 82 -7.94 -6.07 1.49
CA LEU A 82 -7.95 -4.70 1.00
C LEU A 82 -7.00 -4.49 -0.18
N ARG A 83 -5.75 -4.96 -0.05
CA ARG A 83 -4.71 -4.76 -1.07
C ARG A 83 -5.00 -5.58 -2.32
N GLY A 84 -4.88 -4.94 -3.48
CA GLY A 84 -5.14 -5.55 -4.79
C GLY A 84 -6.62 -5.64 -5.16
N THR A 85 -7.55 -5.34 -4.25
CA THR A 85 -8.99 -5.32 -4.50
C THR A 85 -9.56 -3.90 -4.43
N GLN A 86 -9.24 -3.16 -3.38
CA GLN A 86 -9.74 -1.79 -3.17
C GLN A 86 -8.61 -0.76 -3.22
N ILE A 87 -7.42 -1.10 -2.74
CA ILE A 87 -6.24 -0.25 -2.81
C ILE A 87 -5.13 -1.00 -3.55
N SER A 88 -4.46 -0.34 -4.49
CA SER A 88 -3.30 -0.87 -5.20
C SER A 88 -2.21 0.18 -5.36
N MET A 89 -0.98 -0.26 -5.60
CA MET A 89 0.16 0.61 -5.82
C MET A 89 0.94 0.18 -7.06
N ILE A 90 1.31 1.15 -7.87
CA ILE A 90 2.28 0.96 -8.95
C ILE A 90 3.62 1.49 -8.46
N PHE A 91 4.63 0.61 -8.39
CA PHE A 91 5.97 0.98 -7.98
C PHE A 91 6.73 1.66 -9.11
N GLN A 92 7.66 2.55 -8.77
CA GLN A 92 8.50 3.27 -9.74
C GLN A 92 9.33 2.32 -10.61
N ASP A 93 9.82 1.21 -10.04
CA ASP A 93 10.49 0.12 -10.76
C ASP A 93 9.61 -1.13 -10.71
N SER A 94 8.64 -1.19 -11.61
CA SER A 94 7.73 -2.34 -11.71
C SER A 94 8.43 -3.60 -12.22
N GLY A 95 9.54 -3.48 -12.97
CA GLY A 95 10.32 -4.61 -13.45
C GLY A 95 10.96 -5.43 -12.32
N ALA A 96 11.44 -4.75 -11.29
CA ALA A 96 12.02 -5.40 -10.11
C ALA A 96 10.98 -6.20 -9.26
N MET A 97 9.68 -5.97 -9.48
CA MET A 97 8.61 -6.68 -8.77
C MET A 97 8.28 -8.03 -9.39
N ILE A 98 8.75 -8.30 -10.60
CA ILE A 98 8.54 -9.56 -11.31
C ILE A 98 9.74 -10.48 -11.02
N ASN A 99 9.47 -11.71 -10.60
CA ASN A 99 10.54 -12.69 -10.44
C ASN A 99 11.04 -13.17 -11.82
N PRO A 100 12.28 -12.82 -12.22
CA PRO A 100 12.79 -13.10 -13.58
C PRO A 100 13.01 -14.60 -13.85
N ILE A 101 13.09 -15.44 -12.80
CA ILE A 101 13.32 -16.88 -12.94
C ILE A 101 12.01 -17.62 -13.22
N ARG A 102 10.86 -17.01 -12.92
CA ARG A 102 9.54 -17.62 -13.08
C ARG A 102 8.84 -17.11 -14.35
N LYS A 103 8.09 -17.98 -15.01
CA LYS A 103 7.24 -17.58 -16.13
C LYS A 103 6.22 -16.53 -15.69
N ILE A 104 6.04 -15.48 -16.47
CA ILE A 104 5.11 -14.37 -16.17
C ILE A 104 3.69 -14.89 -15.99
N GLY A 105 3.23 -15.79 -16.87
CA GLY A 105 1.89 -16.38 -16.77
C GLY A 105 1.61 -17.07 -15.44
N SER A 106 2.60 -17.77 -14.86
CA SER A 106 2.45 -18.40 -13.54
C SER A 106 2.29 -17.39 -12.41
N GLN A 107 3.01 -16.28 -12.47
CA GLN A 107 2.93 -15.19 -11.49
C GLN A 107 1.58 -14.46 -11.60
N TYR A 108 1.11 -14.26 -12.82
CA TYR A 108 -0.19 -13.64 -13.09
C TYR A 108 -1.35 -14.49 -12.55
N VAL A 109 -1.31 -15.80 -12.79
CA VAL A 109 -2.30 -16.74 -12.26
C VAL A 109 -2.28 -16.76 -10.73
N GLU A 110 -1.10 -16.74 -10.11
CA GLU A 110 -0.96 -16.68 -8.65
C GLU A 110 -1.60 -15.40 -8.07
N TYR A 111 -1.35 -14.25 -8.68
CA TYR A 111 -1.96 -12.99 -8.31
C TYR A 111 -3.50 -13.03 -8.42
N ILE A 112 -4.03 -13.50 -9.55
CA ILE A 112 -5.49 -13.61 -9.76
C ILE A 112 -6.12 -14.52 -8.69
N ARG A 113 -5.49 -15.66 -8.38
CA ARG A 113 -5.97 -16.61 -7.37
C ARG A 113 -5.89 -16.09 -5.94
N ALA A 114 -4.96 -15.20 -5.65
CA ALA A 114 -4.86 -14.55 -4.34
C ALA A 114 -6.06 -13.62 -4.06
N HIS A 115 -6.67 -13.08 -5.13
CA HIS A 115 -7.74 -12.06 -5.02
C HIS A 115 -9.12 -12.56 -5.51
N LYS A 116 -9.19 -13.70 -6.20
CA LYS A 116 -10.45 -14.27 -6.70
C LYS A 116 -10.51 -15.77 -6.42
N ASN A 117 -11.65 -16.23 -5.95
CA ASN A 117 -11.93 -17.66 -5.77
C ASN A 117 -12.15 -18.34 -7.14
N ILE A 118 -11.06 -18.56 -7.88
CA ILE A 118 -11.12 -19.18 -9.21
C ILE A 118 -10.60 -20.60 -9.12
N SER A 119 -11.38 -21.56 -9.64
CA SER A 119 -11.01 -22.98 -9.67
C SER A 119 -9.77 -23.22 -10.54
N LYS A 120 -9.01 -24.29 -10.21
CA LYS A 120 -7.81 -24.72 -10.96
C LYS A 120 -8.02 -24.90 -12.47
N LYS A 121 -9.25 -25.05 -12.94
CA LYS A 121 -9.58 -25.33 -14.35
C LYS A 121 -9.35 -24.14 -15.30
N MET A 122 -9.31 -22.90 -14.80
CA MET A 122 -8.98 -21.72 -15.62
C MET A 122 -7.47 -21.56 -15.89
N HIS A 123 -6.65 -22.39 -15.30
CA HIS A 123 -5.20 -22.39 -15.51
C HIS A 123 -4.80 -22.75 -16.98
N LEU A 124 -5.65 -23.45 -17.71
CA LEU A 124 -5.36 -23.99 -19.06
C LEU A 124 -5.67 -23.01 -20.21
N ILE A 125 -6.29 -21.88 -19.94
CA ILE A 125 -6.70 -20.92 -21.00
C ILE A 125 -5.59 -19.89 -21.31
N TRP A 126 -4.58 -19.79 -20.44
CA TRP A 126 -3.54 -18.76 -20.54
C TRP A 126 -2.11 -19.34 -20.65
N GLN A 127 -1.96 -20.58 -21.06
CA GLN A 127 -0.68 -21.16 -21.51
C GLN A 127 -0.54 -21.03 -23.02
#